data_cf4bd2f9fde5349504cccc2f1176db27
#
_entry.id   cf4bd2f9fde5349504cccc2f1176db27
#
_cell.length_a   1.000
_cell.length_b   1.000
_cell.length_c   1.000
_cell.angle_alpha   90.00
_cell.angle_beta   90.00
_cell.angle_gamma   90.00
#
_symmetry.space_group_name_H-M   'P 1'
#
loop_
_entity.id
_entity.type
_entity.pdbx_description
1 polymer ?
#
loop_
_entity_poly.entity_id
_entity_poly.type
_entity_poly.pdbx_seq_one_letter_code
_entity_poly.pdbx_strand_id
1 'polypeptide(L)'
;MRLAALVLITAACGHPAPVSEPAPDHAFGPRLAPPALIDPARPGAAFLTSVALQLQPGWGQFLDDCRIRLPETHPLNQMSLAATAAITIDRKGRVTDVALAVPSGNADFDRAVRDAIHDASSLPIPPIEALSDDDLVHLRWLFARDRRQAGPATAEIEHRELPLVPTIARLTASGELARAARRCATAPDSADRTAAIERVMAAALREALASLDGTVQRAAVDAIGAAHVTALAPDVRLLVTATSDAELRANAILAAGALGDTEAADAIARQLAVDLGERRGLALAETTALVALGRTSQVVATIAKLLPTAARVPNPIALEASAPVPLGALVPRVVGWLGHGDATTRMAACAALAGETSAQAVQALGKALDDPDASVRASCAAATAATPAKTLVPIAAKLVALQRDRDGAARANALVAVALVDPPHLAAAADDPRPEVRAAYLHALALHGNTENADGANVRAGLRDTAAEVRLAAIALASDDATLRQLAAADDAPEVRTAALVQLVRHTGRAAMTASLLDAFAAARPASADRVRIARAWLLAR
;
A
#
# COMPACT_ATOMS: atom_id res chain seq x y z
N MET A 1 -7.46 -55.54 7.98
CA MET A 1 -7.70 -56.24 9.25
C MET A 1 -8.63 -55.38 10.09
N ARG A 2 -9.84 -55.89 10.31
CA ARG A 2 -10.91 -55.30 11.11
C ARG A 2 -10.63 -55.59 12.59
N LEU A 3 -10.82 -54.60 13.46
CA LEU A 3 -11.17 -54.90 14.88
C LEU A 3 -12.26 -53.89 15.29
N ALA A 4 -13.42 -54.49 15.51
CA ALA A 4 -14.59 -53.86 16.10
C ALA A 4 -14.44 -53.86 17.63
N ALA A 5 -14.66 -52.70 18.26
CA ALA A 5 -14.79 -52.61 19.71
C ALA A 5 -16.28 -52.55 20.08
N LEU A 6 -16.68 -53.56 20.83
CA LEU A 6 -17.99 -53.77 21.38
C LEU A 6 -18.22 -52.83 22.58
N VAL A 7 -19.24 -51.99 22.57
CA VAL A 7 -19.65 -51.19 23.73
C VAL A 7 -20.79 -51.93 24.43
N LEU A 8 -20.49 -52.40 25.64
CA LEU A 8 -21.48 -52.96 26.57
C LEU A 8 -22.27 -51.79 27.22
N ILE A 9 -23.57 -51.74 26.97
CA ILE A 9 -24.53 -50.90 27.70
C ILE A 9 -24.98 -51.69 28.94
N THR A 10 -24.50 -51.30 30.12
CA THR A 10 -25.09 -51.73 31.39
C THR A 10 -26.17 -50.74 31.80
N ALA A 11 -27.41 -51.15 31.71
CA ALA A 11 -28.56 -50.45 32.28
C ALA A 11 -28.48 -50.55 33.81
N ALA A 12 -28.11 -49.49 34.50
CA ALA A 12 -28.28 -49.35 35.94
C ALA A 12 -29.63 -48.68 36.22
N CYS A 13 -30.57 -49.43 36.78
CA CYS A 13 -31.78 -48.89 37.38
C CYS A 13 -31.41 -48.05 38.60
N GLY A 14 -31.19 -46.76 38.38
CA GLY A 14 -31.01 -45.80 39.48
C GLY A 14 -32.40 -45.35 39.94
N HIS A 15 -32.69 -45.54 41.21
CA HIS A 15 -33.84 -44.91 41.88
C HIS A 15 -33.68 -43.39 41.76
N PRO A 16 -34.72 -42.61 41.46
CA PRO A 16 -34.65 -41.17 41.52
C PRO A 16 -34.26 -40.76 42.94
N ALA A 17 -33.14 -40.07 43.09
CA ALA A 17 -32.80 -39.40 44.32
C ALA A 17 -33.98 -38.45 44.69
N PRO A 18 -34.34 -38.33 45.96
CA PRO A 18 -35.37 -37.37 46.37
C PRO A 18 -34.92 -36.00 45.90
N VAL A 19 -35.76 -35.36 45.11
CA VAL A 19 -35.59 -33.93 44.77
C VAL A 19 -35.59 -33.20 46.10
N SER A 20 -34.42 -32.73 46.53
CA SER A 20 -34.36 -31.79 47.64
C SER A 20 -35.22 -30.60 47.24
N GLU A 21 -36.34 -30.43 47.92
CA GLU A 21 -37.08 -29.18 47.86
C GLU A 21 -36.07 -28.07 48.10
N PRO A 22 -36.01 -27.03 47.26
CA PRO A 22 -35.13 -25.89 47.52
C PRO A 22 -35.52 -25.36 48.91
N ALA A 23 -34.53 -25.27 49.80
CA ALA A 23 -34.72 -24.67 51.13
C ALA A 23 -35.53 -23.40 50.96
N PRO A 24 -36.58 -23.18 51.78
CA PRO A 24 -37.40 -21.97 51.67
C PRO A 24 -36.51 -20.76 51.65
N ASP A 25 -36.70 -19.92 50.66
CA ASP A 25 -36.01 -18.64 50.46
C ASP A 25 -36.32 -17.74 51.67
N HIS A 26 -35.60 -17.98 52.78
CA HIS A 26 -35.73 -17.16 53.99
C HIS A 26 -35.17 -15.78 53.64
N ALA A 27 -36.05 -14.96 53.32
CA ALA A 27 -36.14 -13.58 53.08
C ALA A 27 -35.07 -12.71 53.80
N PHE A 28 -33.91 -12.62 53.19
CA PHE A 28 -33.03 -11.49 53.33
C PHE A 28 -33.06 -10.70 52.04
N GLY A 29 -34.13 -9.94 51.80
CA GLY A 29 -34.31 -9.10 50.64
C GLY A 29 -34.48 -9.83 49.28
N PRO A 30 -34.97 -9.18 48.24
CA PRO A 30 -35.16 -9.77 46.92
C PRO A 30 -33.81 -10.22 46.31
N ARG A 31 -33.81 -11.37 45.61
CA ARG A 31 -32.65 -11.80 44.82
C ARG A 31 -32.22 -10.68 43.90
N LEU A 32 -30.95 -10.31 43.99
CA LEU A 32 -30.40 -9.29 43.11
C LEU A 32 -30.46 -9.78 41.65
N ALA A 33 -31.03 -8.97 40.77
CA ALA A 33 -31.07 -9.25 39.35
C ALA A 33 -29.64 -9.37 38.77
N PRO A 34 -29.43 -10.21 37.75
CA PRO A 34 -28.13 -10.24 37.09
C PRO A 34 -27.80 -8.87 36.47
N PRO A 35 -26.52 -8.57 36.28
CA PRO A 35 -26.11 -7.34 35.60
C PRO A 35 -26.62 -7.31 34.18
N ALA A 36 -26.79 -6.09 33.61
CA ALA A 36 -27.20 -5.92 32.22
C ALA A 36 -26.12 -6.48 31.26
N LEU A 37 -26.58 -7.20 30.25
CA LEU A 37 -25.70 -7.76 29.21
C LEU A 37 -25.33 -6.66 28.21
N ILE A 38 -24.10 -6.72 27.70
CA ILE A 38 -23.63 -5.83 26.64
C ILE A 38 -24.10 -6.34 25.29
N ASP A 39 -24.42 -5.41 24.36
CA ASP A 39 -24.62 -5.72 22.96
C ASP A 39 -23.28 -6.21 22.35
N PRO A 40 -23.21 -7.43 21.82
CA PRO A 40 -21.99 -7.98 21.22
C PRO A 40 -21.47 -7.16 20.05
N ALA A 41 -22.32 -6.39 19.36
CA ALA A 41 -21.92 -5.51 18.26
C ALA A 41 -21.24 -4.22 18.71
N ARG A 42 -21.30 -3.88 20.00
CA ARG A 42 -20.68 -2.68 20.56
C ARG A 42 -19.15 -2.78 20.47
N PRO A 43 -18.44 -1.75 19.99
CA PRO A 43 -16.98 -1.73 20.01
C PRO A 43 -16.42 -1.98 21.43
N GLY A 44 -15.45 -2.89 21.53
CA GLY A 44 -14.89 -3.28 22.84
C GLY A 44 -15.73 -4.23 23.68
N ALA A 45 -16.92 -4.71 23.20
CA ALA A 45 -17.82 -5.57 23.95
C ALA A 45 -17.13 -6.82 24.51
N ALA A 46 -16.31 -7.51 23.73
CA ALA A 46 -15.60 -8.71 24.16
C ALA A 46 -14.62 -8.40 25.32
N PHE A 47 -13.91 -7.28 25.24
CA PHE A 47 -13.01 -6.83 26.29
C PHE A 47 -13.78 -6.47 27.58
N LEU A 48 -14.83 -5.65 27.46
CA LEU A 48 -15.68 -5.27 28.60
C LEU A 48 -16.34 -6.48 29.26
N THR A 49 -16.78 -7.48 28.48
CA THR A 49 -17.32 -8.73 29.00
C THR A 49 -16.25 -9.51 29.77
N SER A 50 -15.03 -9.57 29.25
CA SER A 50 -13.91 -10.23 29.93
C SER A 50 -13.52 -9.52 31.23
N VAL A 51 -13.57 -8.18 31.25
CA VAL A 51 -13.38 -7.38 32.48
C VAL A 51 -14.48 -7.69 33.50
N ALA A 52 -15.74 -7.80 33.04
CA ALA A 52 -16.86 -8.16 33.90
C ALA A 52 -16.67 -9.49 34.60
N LEU A 53 -16.17 -10.51 33.89
CA LEU A 53 -15.89 -11.85 34.45
C LEU A 53 -14.87 -11.80 35.59
N GLN A 54 -14.00 -10.82 35.62
CA GLN A 54 -13.00 -10.61 36.67
C GLN A 54 -13.55 -9.79 37.85
N LEU A 55 -14.29 -8.72 37.57
CA LEU A 55 -14.77 -7.79 38.60
C LEU A 55 -16.04 -8.28 39.30
N GLN A 56 -16.95 -8.93 38.57
CA GLN A 56 -18.28 -9.22 39.08
C GLN A 56 -18.36 -10.28 40.20
N PRO A 57 -17.52 -11.34 40.23
CA PRO A 57 -17.59 -12.31 41.32
C PRO A 57 -17.34 -11.67 42.70
N GLY A 58 -16.26 -10.89 42.84
CA GLY A 58 -15.95 -10.21 44.09
C GLY A 58 -17.00 -9.16 44.48
N TRP A 59 -17.44 -8.36 43.47
CA TRP A 59 -18.51 -7.39 43.69
C TRP A 59 -19.83 -8.05 44.10
N GLY A 60 -20.19 -9.15 43.44
CA GLY A 60 -21.38 -9.93 43.74
C GLY A 60 -21.37 -10.48 45.18
N GLN A 61 -20.22 -11.01 45.62
CA GLN A 61 -20.02 -11.50 46.96
C GLN A 61 -20.22 -10.39 48.01
N PHE A 62 -19.63 -9.22 47.80
CA PHE A 62 -19.82 -8.06 48.68
C PHE A 62 -21.29 -7.68 48.80
N LEU A 63 -22.01 -7.62 47.69
CA LEU A 63 -23.44 -7.31 47.68
C LEU A 63 -24.30 -8.35 48.41
N ASP A 64 -23.99 -9.64 48.28
CA ASP A 64 -24.66 -10.75 48.93
C ASP A 64 -24.34 -10.75 50.45
N ASP A 65 -23.09 -10.48 50.82
CA ASP A 65 -22.72 -10.32 52.23
C ASP A 65 -23.48 -9.18 52.90
N CYS A 66 -23.60 -8.01 52.25
CA CYS A 66 -24.42 -6.92 52.76
C CYS A 66 -25.89 -7.34 52.94
N ARG A 67 -26.46 -8.07 51.97
CA ARG A 67 -27.84 -8.57 52.01
C ARG A 67 -28.10 -9.57 53.15
N ILE A 68 -27.13 -10.48 53.37
CA ILE A 68 -27.28 -11.58 54.33
C ILE A 68 -26.95 -11.14 55.75
N ARG A 69 -25.93 -10.30 55.93
CA ARG A 69 -25.35 -9.99 57.25
C ARG A 69 -25.85 -8.69 57.85
N LEU A 70 -26.42 -7.77 57.06
CA LEU A 70 -26.86 -6.47 57.50
C LEU A 70 -28.40 -6.33 57.45
N PRO A 71 -29.01 -5.57 58.36
CA PRO A 71 -30.44 -5.27 58.32
C PRO A 71 -30.85 -4.64 56.97
N GLU A 72 -32.08 -4.86 56.55
CA GLU A 72 -32.61 -4.29 55.32
C GLU A 72 -32.54 -2.75 55.30
N THR A 73 -32.67 -2.12 56.45
CA THR A 73 -32.58 -0.66 56.64
C THR A 73 -31.16 -0.15 56.66
N HIS A 74 -30.17 -1.03 56.61
CA HIS A 74 -28.77 -0.59 56.67
C HIS A 74 -28.40 0.28 55.44
N PRO A 75 -27.61 1.39 55.61
CA PRO A 75 -27.25 2.25 54.49
C PRO A 75 -26.64 1.54 53.28
N LEU A 76 -25.84 0.47 53.47
CA LEU A 76 -25.27 -0.36 52.39
C LEU A 76 -26.31 -1.20 51.63
N ASN A 77 -27.55 -1.35 52.16
CA ASN A 77 -28.62 -2.06 51.48
C ASN A 77 -29.55 -1.15 50.67
N GLN A 78 -29.29 0.16 50.63
CA GLN A 78 -30.08 1.08 49.81
C GLN A 78 -29.85 0.84 48.32
N MET A 79 -30.93 0.52 47.60
CA MET A 79 -30.88 0.16 46.16
C MET A 79 -30.45 1.34 45.25
N SER A 80 -30.49 2.57 45.77
CA SER A 80 -30.02 3.77 45.05
C SER A 80 -28.51 3.97 45.08
N LEU A 81 -27.76 3.19 45.90
CA LEU A 81 -26.30 3.33 45.96
C LEU A 81 -25.68 2.94 44.65
N ALA A 82 -24.89 3.86 44.10
CA ALA A 82 -24.09 3.65 42.89
C ALA A 82 -22.84 4.52 42.97
N ALA A 83 -21.72 3.97 42.49
CA ALA A 83 -20.47 4.70 42.31
C ALA A 83 -19.89 4.39 40.94
N THR A 84 -19.35 5.39 40.25
CA THR A 84 -18.63 5.20 38.99
C THR A 84 -17.12 5.25 39.26
N ALA A 85 -16.45 4.13 39.05
CA ALA A 85 -14.99 4.08 39.09
C ALA A 85 -14.39 4.47 37.75
N ALA A 86 -13.32 5.26 37.79
CA ALA A 86 -12.40 5.46 36.67
C ALA A 86 -11.19 4.55 36.90
N ILE A 87 -11.00 3.58 36.03
CA ILE A 87 -9.96 2.54 36.12
C ILE A 87 -8.98 2.74 34.98
N THR A 88 -7.70 2.89 35.30
CA THR A 88 -6.65 2.97 34.27
C THR A 88 -5.89 1.65 34.21
N ILE A 89 -5.76 1.09 32.99
CA ILE A 89 -5.21 -0.25 32.75
C ILE A 89 -4.07 -0.14 31.73
N ASP A 90 -2.93 -0.77 32.02
CA ASP A 90 -1.79 -0.82 31.11
C ASP A 90 -1.96 -1.89 30.00
N ARG A 91 -1.03 -1.92 29.04
CA ARG A 91 -0.99 -2.91 27.93
C ARG A 91 -0.92 -4.38 28.39
N LYS A 92 -0.59 -4.63 29.67
CA LYS A 92 -0.48 -5.98 30.24
C LYS A 92 -1.70 -6.36 31.08
N GLY A 93 -2.72 -5.51 31.11
CA GLY A 93 -3.92 -5.74 31.90
C GLY A 93 -3.78 -5.36 33.37
N ARG A 94 -2.66 -4.72 33.80
CA ARG A 94 -2.48 -4.29 35.19
C ARG A 94 -3.21 -2.99 35.41
N VAL A 95 -3.95 -2.91 36.51
CA VAL A 95 -4.56 -1.66 36.99
C VAL A 95 -3.45 -0.76 37.52
N THR A 96 -3.32 0.43 36.94
CA THR A 96 -2.29 1.43 37.31
C THR A 96 -2.85 2.57 38.17
N ASP A 97 -4.15 2.84 38.04
CA ASP A 97 -4.84 3.84 38.83
C ASP A 97 -6.33 3.51 38.99
N VAL A 98 -6.90 3.86 40.15
CA VAL A 98 -8.32 3.72 40.47
C VAL A 98 -8.81 4.98 41.20
N ALA A 99 -9.69 5.72 40.54
CA ALA A 99 -10.36 6.87 41.14
C ALA A 99 -11.89 6.68 41.10
N LEU A 100 -12.62 7.30 41.99
CA LEU A 100 -14.08 7.37 41.88
C LEU A 100 -14.44 8.66 41.14
N ALA A 101 -14.86 8.51 39.89
CA ALA A 101 -15.35 9.63 39.11
C ALA A 101 -16.66 10.20 39.67
N VAL A 102 -17.52 9.31 40.20
CA VAL A 102 -18.75 9.67 40.92
C VAL A 102 -18.83 8.80 42.18
N PRO A 103 -18.59 9.34 43.35
CA PRO A 103 -18.73 8.62 44.62
C PRO A 103 -20.22 8.34 44.93
N SER A 104 -20.50 7.27 45.67
CA SER A 104 -21.86 6.88 46.06
C SER A 104 -22.48 7.78 47.14
N GLY A 105 -21.68 8.55 47.83
CA GLY A 105 -22.07 9.26 49.03
C GLY A 105 -21.99 8.41 50.34
N ASN A 106 -21.61 7.13 50.22
CA ASN A 106 -21.38 6.22 51.35
C ASN A 106 -19.92 5.73 51.31
N ALA A 107 -19.13 6.11 52.33
CA ALA A 107 -17.69 5.84 52.36
C ALA A 107 -17.34 4.35 52.41
N ASP A 108 -18.17 3.52 53.01
CA ASP A 108 -17.94 2.06 53.08
C ASP A 108 -18.27 1.38 51.73
N PHE A 109 -19.30 1.85 51.05
CA PHE A 109 -19.60 1.39 49.67
C PHE A 109 -18.47 1.81 48.71
N ASP A 110 -18.01 3.04 48.79
CA ASP A 110 -16.92 3.59 47.98
C ASP A 110 -15.58 2.87 48.23
N ARG A 111 -15.33 2.44 49.49
CA ARG A 111 -14.17 1.61 49.83
C ARG A 111 -14.30 0.24 49.20
N ALA A 112 -15.45 -0.43 49.34
CA ALA A 112 -15.69 -1.75 48.76
C ALA A 112 -15.54 -1.77 47.23
N VAL A 113 -15.91 -0.69 46.55
CA VAL A 113 -15.66 -0.55 45.10
C VAL A 113 -14.17 -0.59 44.78
N ARG A 114 -13.34 0.17 45.51
CA ARG A 114 -11.88 0.17 45.32
C ARG A 114 -11.29 -1.20 45.63
N ASP A 115 -11.70 -1.82 46.71
CA ASP A 115 -11.22 -3.14 47.13
C ASP A 115 -11.55 -4.20 46.08
N ALA A 116 -12.79 -4.22 45.54
CA ALA A 116 -13.20 -5.15 44.50
C ALA A 116 -12.36 -5.00 43.20
N ILE A 117 -11.92 -3.78 42.85
CA ILE A 117 -11.05 -3.56 41.69
C ILE A 117 -9.63 -4.02 42.01
N HIS A 118 -9.09 -3.72 43.20
CA HIS A 118 -7.75 -4.13 43.59
C HIS A 118 -7.62 -5.65 43.74
N ASP A 119 -8.65 -6.32 44.27
CA ASP A 119 -8.69 -7.76 44.50
C ASP A 119 -8.74 -8.54 43.17
N ALA A 120 -9.23 -7.91 42.09
CA ALA A 120 -9.19 -8.49 40.74
C ALA A 120 -7.76 -8.65 40.18
N SER A 121 -6.73 -8.20 40.91
CA SER A 121 -5.27 -8.35 40.71
C SER A 121 -4.71 -8.14 39.31
N SER A 122 -5.32 -8.65 38.27
CA SER A 122 -5.03 -8.36 36.85
C SER A 122 -6.30 -8.50 36.02
N LEU A 123 -6.57 -7.48 35.22
CA LEU A 123 -7.65 -7.49 34.25
C LEU A 123 -7.17 -8.12 32.94
N PRO A 124 -8.07 -8.47 32.01
CA PRO A 124 -7.69 -9.01 30.71
C PRO A 124 -6.74 -8.07 29.97
N ILE A 125 -5.84 -8.64 29.18
CA ILE A 125 -4.97 -7.86 28.29
C ILE A 125 -5.87 -7.09 27.31
N PRO A 126 -5.77 -5.76 27.29
CA PRO A 126 -6.62 -4.96 26.41
C PRO A 126 -6.25 -5.15 24.94
N PRO A 127 -7.24 -5.20 24.05
CA PRO A 127 -6.98 -5.15 22.63
C PRO A 127 -6.44 -3.77 22.23
N ILE A 128 -5.67 -3.73 21.15
CA ILE A 128 -5.03 -2.48 20.66
C ILE A 128 -6.05 -1.36 20.40
N GLU A 129 -7.26 -1.73 20.01
CA GLU A 129 -8.36 -0.79 19.73
C GLU A 129 -8.89 -0.08 20.99
N ALA A 130 -8.70 -0.67 22.16
CA ALA A 130 -9.11 -0.07 23.43
C ALA A 130 -8.07 0.93 24.00
N LEU A 131 -6.83 0.91 23.48
CA LEU A 131 -5.77 1.78 23.95
C LEU A 131 -5.95 3.22 23.49
N SER A 132 -5.81 4.15 24.40
CA SER A 132 -5.71 5.59 24.14
C SER A 132 -4.33 5.98 23.60
N ASP A 133 -4.16 7.24 23.20
CA ASP A 133 -2.87 7.75 22.68
C ASP A 133 -1.72 7.67 23.70
N ASP A 134 -1.99 7.56 25.00
CA ASP A 134 -1.03 7.36 26.10
C ASP A 134 -0.68 5.89 26.37
N ASP A 135 -1.17 4.95 25.54
CA ASP A 135 -0.97 3.50 25.67
C ASP A 135 -1.67 2.86 26.88
N LEU A 136 -2.66 3.54 27.44
CA LEU A 136 -3.49 3.09 28.55
C LEU A 136 -4.94 2.92 28.09
N VAL A 137 -5.68 2.08 28.79
CA VAL A 137 -7.15 2.03 28.69
C VAL A 137 -7.72 2.82 29.86
N HIS A 138 -8.57 3.77 29.57
CA HIS A 138 -9.34 4.53 30.56
C HIS A 138 -10.76 4.01 30.53
N LEU A 139 -11.15 3.30 31.60
CA LEU A 139 -12.42 2.62 31.70
C LEU A 139 -13.28 3.30 32.77
N ARG A 140 -14.50 3.69 32.42
CA ARG A 140 -15.54 4.03 33.37
C ARG A 140 -16.40 2.80 33.65
N TRP A 141 -16.52 2.44 34.93
CA TRP A 141 -17.27 1.27 35.34
C TRP A 141 -18.24 1.64 36.47
N LEU A 142 -19.54 1.38 36.26
CA LEU A 142 -20.57 1.61 37.25
C LEU A 142 -20.69 0.40 38.18
N PHE A 143 -20.47 0.63 39.45
CA PHE A 143 -20.78 -0.29 40.53
C PHE A 143 -22.07 0.19 41.20
N ALA A 144 -23.11 -0.63 41.21
CA ALA A 144 -24.39 -0.26 41.80
C ALA A 144 -24.93 -1.38 42.67
N ARG A 145 -25.70 -0.99 43.71
CA ARG A 145 -26.44 -1.91 44.56
C ARG A 145 -27.51 -2.64 43.72
N ASP A 146 -28.19 -1.95 42.80
CA ASP A 146 -29.04 -2.55 41.78
C ASP A 146 -28.16 -3.02 40.62
N ARG A 147 -27.91 -4.35 40.56
CA ARG A 147 -27.09 -4.97 39.49
C ARG A 147 -27.59 -4.73 38.08
N ARG A 148 -28.87 -4.41 37.89
CA ARG A 148 -29.41 -4.08 36.55
C ARG A 148 -28.79 -2.82 35.96
N GLN A 149 -28.29 -1.91 36.82
CA GLN A 149 -27.65 -0.68 36.40
C GLN A 149 -26.13 -0.84 36.23
N ALA A 150 -25.54 -1.95 36.69
CA ALA A 150 -24.11 -2.19 36.73
C ALA A 150 -23.65 -3.17 35.63
N GLY A 151 -22.35 -3.21 35.41
CA GLY A 151 -21.72 -4.23 34.56
C GLY A 151 -21.30 -3.72 33.18
N PRO A 152 -21.00 -4.64 32.22
CA PRO A 152 -20.39 -4.29 30.96
C PRO A 152 -21.28 -3.45 30.05
N ALA A 153 -22.61 -3.52 30.20
CA ALA A 153 -23.55 -2.75 29.36
C ALA A 153 -23.44 -1.23 29.60
N THR A 154 -23.10 -0.82 30.82
CA THR A 154 -22.96 0.60 31.21
C THR A 154 -21.50 1.05 31.28
N ALA A 155 -20.54 0.14 31.05
CA ALA A 155 -19.12 0.49 31.06
C ALA A 155 -18.75 1.28 29.79
N GLU A 156 -17.81 2.22 29.93
CA GLU A 156 -17.34 3.08 28.85
C GLU A 156 -15.82 3.05 28.77
N ILE A 157 -15.30 2.88 27.54
CA ILE A 157 -13.89 3.08 27.25
C ILE A 157 -13.71 4.52 26.78
N GLU A 158 -13.01 5.31 27.56
CA GLU A 158 -12.66 6.69 27.21
C GLU A 158 -11.35 6.72 26.46
N HIS A 159 -11.35 7.30 25.25
CA HIS A 159 -10.13 7.50 24.51
C HIS A 159 -9.55 8.89 24.79
N ARG A 160 -8.34 8.92 25.32
CA ARG A 160 -7.57 10.16 25.53
C ARG A 160 -6.70 10.43 24.33
N GLU A 161 -6.93 11.58 23.71
CA GLU A 161 -6.16 12.05 22.57
C GLU A 161 -4.98 12.89 23.03
N LEU A 162 -3.78 12.57 22.54
CA LEU A 162 -2.58 13.40 22.68
C LEU A 162 -2.31 14.20 21.39
N PRO A 163 -1.40 15.18 21.39
CA PRO A 163 -1.00 15.91 20.20
C PRO A 163 -0.64 14.97 19.06
N LEU A 164 -1.20 15.21 17.86
CA LEU A 164 -1.17 14.27 16.73
C LEU A 164 0.25 13.92 16.29
N VAL A 165 1.09 14.94 16.04
CA VAL A 165 2.42 14.74 15.44
C VAL A 165 3.34 13.85 16.29
N PRO A 166 3.53 14.10 17.60
CA PRO A 166 4.35 13.22 18.44
C PRO A 166 3.73 11.83 18.62
N THR A 167 2.40 11.73 18.69
CA THR A 167 1.70 10.43 18.76
C THR A 167 1.98 9.59 17.53
N ILE A 168 1.84 10.15 16.34
CA ILE A 168 2.12 9.43 15.09
C ILE A 168 3.60 9.10 14.97
N ALA A 169 4.50 9.98 15.40
CA ALA A 169 5.93 9.68 15.41
C ALA A 169 6.25 8.46 16.28
N ARG A 170 5.66 8.36 17.47
CA ARG A 170 5.80 7.22 18.37
C ARG A 170 5.20 5.94 17.78
N LEU A 171 3.95 6.00 17.31
CA LEU A 171 3.26 4.83 16.75
C LEU A 171 3.95 4.28 15.49
N THR A 172 4.50 5.17 14.64
CA THR A 172 5.26 4.71 13.46
C THR A 172 6.61 4.11 13.85
N ALA A 173 7.27 4.63 14.87
CA ALA A 173 8.52 4.07 15.39
C ALA A 173 8.35 2.70 16.04
N SER A 174 7.19 2.44 16.68
CA SER A 174 6.84 1.14 17.27
C SER A 174 6.22 0.14 16.27
N GLY A 175 6.04 0.52 14.99
CA GLY A 175 5.41 -0.34 13.98
C GLY A 175 3.88 -0.45 14.07
N GLU A 176 3.22 0.36 14.90
CA GLU A 176 1.77 0.35 15.11
C GLU A 176 1.02 1.14 14.02
N LEU A 177 1.34 0.86 12.73
CA LEU A 177 0.87 1.66 11.60
C LEU A 177 -0.65 1.68 11.44
N ALA A 178 -1.34 0.59 11.77
CA ALA A 178 -2.80 0.54 11.72
C ALA A 178 -3.44 1.50 12.74
N ARG A 179 -2.86 1.59 13.94
CA ARG A 179 -3.31 2.53 14.98
C ARG A 179 -3.00 3.97 14.59
N ALA A 180 -1.81 4.21 14.04
CA ALA A 180 -1.44 5.51 13.51
C ALA A 180 -2.39 5.99 12.41
N ALA A 181 -2.79 5.11 11.48
CA ALA A 181 -3.74 5.41 10.43
C ALA A 181 -5.13 5.77 11.00
N ARG A 182 -5.66 4.97 11.94
CA ARG A 182 -6.94 5.27 12.62
C ARG A 182 -6.90 6.62 13.34
N ARG A 183 -5.80 6.92 14.03
CA ARG A 183 -5.64 8.22 14.72
C ARG A 183 -5.60 9.39 13.73
N CYS A 184 -4.96 9.22 12.57
CA CYS A 184 -5.02 10.20 11.48
C CYS A 184 -6.44 10.33 10.88
N ALA A 185 -7.23 9.24 10.82
CA ALA A 185 -8.58 9.27 10.26
C ALA A 185 -9.52 10.15 11.09
N THR A 186 -9.39 10.12 12.43
CA THR A 186 -10.22 10.91 13.35
C THR A 186 -9.73 12.34 13.56
N ALA A 187 -8.49 12.66 13.17
CA ALA A 187 -7.93 13.99 13.36
C ALA A 187 -8.59 15.03 12.43
N PRO A 188 -8.76 16.29 12.88
CA PRO A 188 -9.27 17.37 12.06
C PRO A 188 -8.36 17.64 10.86
N ASP A 189 -8.93 18.10 9.76
CA ASP A 189 -8.19 18.41 8.54
C ASP A 189 -7.23 19.57 8.78
N SER A 190 -5.94 19.34 8.57
CA SER A 190 -4.86 20.28 8.86
C SER A 190 -3.57 19.89 8.15
N ALA A 191 -2.60 20.80 8.10
CA ALA A 191 -1.25 20.51 7.62
C ALA A 191 -0.57 19.42 8.47
N ASP A 192 -0.76 19.44 9.79
CA ASP A 192 -0.23 18.42 10.71
C ASP A 192 -0.80 17.04 10.42
N ARG A 193 -2.12 16.95 10.12
CA ARG A 193 -2.74 15.68 9.70
C ARG A 193 -2.14 15.18 8.40
N THR A 194 -1.96 16.04 7.42
CA THR A 194 -1.34 15.67 6.14
C THR A 194 0.08 15.15 6.34
N ALA A 195 0.90 15.86 7.10
CA ALA A 195 2.27 15.44 7.42
C ALA A 195 2.30 14.13 8.23
N ALA A 196 1.36 13.93 9.15
CA ALA A 196 1.21 12.70 9.92
C ALA A 196 0.88 11.50 9.00
N ILE A 197 -0.04 11.68 8.05
CA ILE A 197 -0.39 10.62 7.07
C ILE A 197 0.81 10.32 6.18
N GLU A 198 1.54 11.34 5.69
CA GLU A 198 2.77 11.12 4.90
C GLU A 198 3.78 10.26 5.66
N ARG A 199 3.94 10.51 6.96
CA ARG A 199 4.81 9.69 7.83
C ARG A 199 4.33 8.25 7.94
N VAL A 200 3.02 8.02 8.10
CA VAL A 200 2.44 6.66 8.15
C VAL A 200 2.67 5.93 6.83
N MET A 201 2.42 6.59 5.69
CA MET A 201 2.62 6.00 4.37
C MET A 201 4.10 5.69 4.08
N ALA A 202 5.01 6.60 4.45
CA ALA A 202 6.45 6.36 4.33
C ALA A 202 6.90 5.20 5.23
N ALA A 203 6.41 5.11 6.46
CA ALA A 203 6.71 4.00 7.36
C ALA A 203 6.20 2.64 6.81
N ALA A 204 5.03 2.62 6.17
CA ALA A 204 4.51 1.42 5.52
C ALA A 204 5.36 0.97 4.32
N LEU A 205 5.85 1.92 3.52
CA LEU A 205 6.78 1.60 2.44
C LEU A 205 8.11 1.05 2.99
N ARG A 206 8.63 1.61 4.09
CA ARG A 206 9.82 1.07 4.79
C ARG A 206 9.58 -0.35 5.31
N GLU A 207 8.41 -0.61 5.92
CA GLU A 207 8.03 -1.95 6.37
C GLU A 207 7.99 -2.94 5.20
N ALA A 208 7.47 -2.51 4.04
CA ALA A 208 7.39 -3.32 2.83
C ALA A 208 8.76 -3.60 2.20
N LEU A 209 9.75 -2.69 2.31
CA LEU A 209 11.13 -2.95 1.89
C LEU A 209 11.79 -4.09 2.66
N ALA A 210 11.37 -4.33 3.91
CA ALA A 210 11.84 -5.44 4.73
C ALA A 210 11.04 -6.74 4.54
N SER A 211 10.04 -6.77 3.64
CA SER A 211 9.24 -7.97 3.35
C SER A 211 10.11 -9.08 2.78
N LEU A 212 9.73 -10.34 3.07
CA LEU A 212 10.31 -11.52 2.42
C LEU A 212 9.72 -11.77 1.01
N ASP A 213 8.63 -11.10 0.67
CA ASP A 213 8.00 -11.17 -0.65
C ASP A 213 8.65 -10.14 -1.58
N GLY A 214 9.43 -10.61 -2.56
CA GLY A 214 10.09 -9.77 -3.54
C GLY A 214 9.14 -8.92 -4.38
N THR A 215 7.89 -9.36 -4.60
CA THR A 215 6.90 -8.57 -5.34
C THR A 215 6.46 -7.35 -4.52
N VAL A 216 6.30 -7.51 -3.21
CA VAL A 216 5.99 -6.41 -2.28
C VAL A 216 7.16 -5.44 -2.20
N GLN A 217 8.40 -5.96 -2.11
CA GLN A 217 9.60 -5.12 -2.11
C GLN A 217 9.71 -4.26 -3.39
N ARG A 218 9.56 -4.88 -4.57
CA ARG A 218 9.60 -4.17 -5.85
C ARG A 218 8.52 -3.09 -5.94
N ALA A 219 7.29 -3.43 -5.55
CA ALA A 219 6.18 -2.46 -5.51
C ALA A 219 6.46 -1.29 -4.57
N ALA A 220 7.11 -1.53 -3.42
CA ALA A 220 7.49 -0.49 -2.48
C ALA A 220 8.58 0.43 -3.05
N VAL A 221 9.63 -0.13 -3.64
CA VAL A 221 10.70 0.63 -4.30
C VAL A 221 10.14 1.52 -5.40
N ASP A 222 9.27 0.96 -6.25
CA ASP A 222 8.62 1.69 -7.34
C ASP A 222 7.73 2.83 -6.80
N ALA A 223 6.95 2.58 -5.73
CA ALA A 223 6.15 3.60 -5.08
C ALA A 223 7.01 4.73 -4.47
N ILE A 224 8.14 4.40 -3.85
CA ILE A 224 9.09 5.35 -3.26
C ILE A 224 9.67 6.26 -4.34
N GLY A 225 10.16 5.69 -5.44
CA GLY A 225 10.70 6.44 -6.56
C GLY A 225 9.67 7.34 -7.23
N ALA A 226 8.50 6.76 -7.58
CA ALA A 226 7.43 7.48 -8.26
C ALA A 226 6.83 8.64 -7.42
N ALA A 227 6.73 8.48 -6.10
CA ALA A 227 6.21 9.49 -5.20
C ALA A 227 7.29 10.41 -4.60
N HIS A 228 8.56 10.26 -5.00
CA HIS A 228 9.71 11.03 -4.50
C HIS A 228 9.80 11.06 -2.97
N VAL A 229 9.68 9.88 -2.31
CA VAL A 229 9.75 9.78 -0.84
C VAL A 229 11.22 9.83 -0.40
N THR A 230 11.83 11.02 -0.43
CA THR A 230 13.26 11.24 -0.18
C THR A 230 13.73 10.75 1.20
N ALA A 231 12.84 10.73 2.20
CA ALA A 231 13.15 10.19 3.53
C ALA A 231 13.54 8.70 3.52
N LEU A 232 13.24 7.96 2.44
CA LEU A 232 13.58 6.55 2.26
C LEU A 232 14.77 6.32 1.32
N ALA A 233 15.45 7.38 0.85
CA ALA A 233 16.63 7.24 0.01
C ALA A 233 17.73 6.35 0.63
N PRO A 234 18.05 6.43 1.94
CA PRO A 234 19.03 5.53 2.56
C PRO A 234 18.61 4.06 2.53
N ASP A 235 17.31 3.77 2.72
CA ASP A 235 16.76 2.41 2.69
C ASP A 235 16.84 1.83 1.26
N VAL A 236 16.50 2.62 0.22
CA VAL A 236 16.61 2.23 -1.19
C VAL A 236 18.06 2.02 -1.59
N ARG A 237 18.99 2.87 -1.13
CA ARG A 237 20.44 2.76 -1.42
C ARG A 237 21.02 1.43 -0.97
N LEU A 238 20.56 0.87 0.15
CA LEU A 238 21.00 -0.46 0.60
C LEU A 238 20.66 -1.54 -0.43
N LEU A 239 19.51 -1.45 -1.10
CA LEU A 239 19.08 -2.42 -2.11
C LEU A 239 19.91 -2.33 -3.40
N VAL A 240 20.44 -1.16 -3.74
CA VAL A 240 21.31 -0.98 -4.93
C VAL A 240 22.52 -1.92 -4.88
N THR A 241 23.06 -2.19 -3.69
CA THR A 241 24.28 -3.00 -3.52
C THR A 241 24.09 -4.34 -2.87
N ALA A 242 23.06 -4.51 -2.02
CA ALA A 242 22.92 -5.67 -1.15
C ALA A 242 22.01 -6.78 -1.74
N THR A 243 21.11 -6.47 -2.66
CA THR A 243 20.20 -7.49 -3.21
C THR A 243 20.84 -8.30 -4.34
N SER A 244 20.58 -9.61 -4.33
CA SER A 244 20.90 -10.53 -5.42
C SER A 244 19.81 -10.59 -6.50
N ASP A 245 18.60 -10.12 -6.22
CA ASP A 245 17.50 -10.02 -7.19
C ASP A 245 17.80 -8.89 -8.17
N ALA A 246 18.04 -9.24 -9.43
CA ALA A 246 18.43 -8.29 -10.48
C ALA A 246 17.31 -7.29 -10.80
N GLU A 247 16.04 -7.72 -10.75
CA GLU A 247 14.89 -6.88 -11.02
C GLU A 247 14.68 -5.85 -9.88
N LEU A 248 14.75 -6.32 -8.62
CA LEU A 248 14.68 -5.44 -7.46
C LEU A 248 15.84 -4.43 -7.46
N ARG A 249 17.04 -4.88 -7.85
CA ARG A 249 18.20 -3.98 -7.98
C ARG A 249 17.97 -2.93 -9.05
N ALA A 250 17.46 -3.29 -10.23
CA ALA A 250 17.15 -2.35 -11.29
C ALA A 250 16.15 -1.28 -10.82
N ASN A 251 15.09 -1.70 -10.15
CA ASN A 251 14.08 -0.79 -9.59
C ASN A 251 14.70 0.13 -8.52
N ALA A 252 15.57 -0.40 -7.64
CA ALA A 252 16.26 0.40 -6.62
C ALA A 252 17.20 1.44 -7.24
N ILE A 253 17.92 1.09 -8.30
CA ILE A 253 18.79 2.01 -9.05
C ILE A 253 17.96 3.14 -9.68
N LEU A 254 16.86 2.81 -10.36
CA LEU A 254 15.96 3.81 -10.96
C LEU A 254 15.31 4.70 -9.88
N ALA A 255 14.88 4.12 -8.77
CA ALA A 255 14.32 4.87 -7.66
C ALA A 255 15.36 5.83 -7.03
N ALA A 256 16.62 5.40 -6.86
CA ALA A 256 17.70 6.27 -6.37
C ALA A 256 17.92 7.46 -7.31
N GLY A 257 17.87 7.24 -8.62
CA GLY A 257 17.91 8.31 -9.63
C GLY A 257 16.73 9.28 -9.49
N ALA A 258 15.51 8.76 -9.37
CA ALA A 258 14.28 9.55 -9.22
C ALA A 258 14.27 10.37 -7.90
N LEU A 259 14.83 9.82 -6.81
CA LEU A 259 14.96 10.50 -5.52
C LEU A 259 16.05 11.58 -5.50
N GLY A 260 16.91 11.65 -6.51
CA GLY A 260 18.07 12.54 -6.51
C GLY A 260 19.15 12.12 -5.50
N ASP A 261 19.27 10.83 -5.19
CA ASP A 261 20.21 10.31 -4.19
C ASP A 261 21.65 10.32 -4.71
N THR A 262 22.31 11.47 -4.54
CA THR A 262 23.70 11.66 -4.99
C THR A 262 24.72 10.76 -4.29
N GLU A 263 24.40 10.24 -3.09
CA GLU A 263 25.28 9.30 -2.38
C GLU A 263 25.27 7.91 -3.01
N ALA A 264 24.22 7.54 -3.76
CA ALA A 264 24.18 6.31 -4.53
C ALA A 264 25.02 6.38 -5.81
N ALA A 265 25.27 7.58 -6.34
CA ALA A 265 25.86 7.79 -7.68
C ALA A 265 27.19 7.08 -7.90
N ASP A 266 28.11 7.14 -6.94
CA ASP A 266 29.43 6.52 -7.09
C ASP A 266 29.38 4.99 -7.05
N ALA A 267 28.45 4.41 -6.27
CA ALA A 267 28.21 2.97 -6.24
C ALA A 267 27.63 2.49 -7.59
N ILE A 268 26.62 3.19 -8.10
CA ILE A 268 26.01 2.90 -9.41
C ILE A 268 27.04 3.04 -10.54
N ALA A 269 27.88 4.08 -10.52
CA ALA A 269 28.90 4.28 -11.55
C ALA A 269 29.99 3.19 -11.57
N ARG A 270 30.40 2.70 -10.39
CA ARG A 270 31.32 1.55 -10.33
C ARG A 270 30.66 0.27 -10.87
N GLN A 271 29.40 0.04 -10.53
CA GLN A 271 28.65 -1.13 -10.99
C GLN A 271 28.44 -1.07 -12.51
N LEU A 272 28.09 0.08 -13.07
CA LEU A 272 27.95 0.27 -14.53
C LEU A 272 29.18 -0.20 -15.29
N ALA A 273 30.38 0.13 -14.82
CA ALA A 273 31.62 -0.26 -15.49
C ALA A 273 31.79 -1.79 -15.51
N VAL A 274 31.36 -2.49 -14.44
CA VAL A 274 31.37 -3.96 -14.35
C VAL A 274 30.31 -4.55 -15.26
N ASP A 275 29.06 -4.09 -15.17
CA ASP A 275 27.93 -4.67 -15.89
C ASP A 275 28.03 -4.48 -17.40
N LEU A 276 28.59 -3.36 -17.86
CA LEU A 276 28.94 -3.17 -19.27
C LEU A 276 30.05 -4.13 -19.72
N GLY A 277 31.06 -4.37 -18.90
CA GLY A 277 32.15 -5.31 -19.19
C GLY A 277 31.68 -6.76 -19.25
N GLU A 278 30.82 -7.15 -18.32
CA GLU A 278 30.26 -8.51 -18.19
C GLU A 278 28.97 -8.71 -19.00
N ARG A 279 28.49 -7.70 -19.73
CA ARG A 279 27.28 -7.69 -20.57
C ARG A 279 26.00 -7.99 -19.76
N ARG A 280 25.86 -7.38 -18.58
CA ARG A 280 24.67 -7.54 -17.73
C ARG A 280 23.57 -6.54 -18.11
N GLY A 281 22.30 -6.99 -18.04
CA GLY A 281 21.14 -6.18 -18.44
C GLY A 281 20.79 -5.00 -17.54
N LEU A 282 21.53 -4.77 -16.43
CA LEU A 282 21.30 -3.63 -15.52
C LEU A 282 21.82 -2.29 -16.05
N ALA A 283 22.71 -2.32 -17.04
CA ALA A 283 23.41 -1.13 -17.53
C ALA A 283 22.49 0.02 -17.98
N LEU A 284 21.32 -0.28 -18.53
CA LEU A 284 20.34 0.73 -18.93
C LEU A 284 19.73 1.45 -17.70
N ALA A 285 19.38 0.70 -16.65
CA ALA A 285 18.86 1.30 -15.41
C ALA A 285 19.92 2.18 -14.75
N GLU A 286 21.18 1.72 -14.73
CA GLU A 286 22.32 2.43 -14.16
C GLU A 286 22.61 3.74 -14.90
N THR A 287 22.62 3.72 -16.22
CA THR A 287 22.83 4.94 -17.03
C THR A 287 21.68 5.91 -16.87
N THR A 288 20.43 5.42 -16.85
CA THR A 288 19.24 6.25 -16.62
C THR A 288 19.32 6.96 -15.26
N ALA A 289 19.64 6.23 -14.19
CA ALA A 289 19.79 6.79 -12.86
C ALA A 289 20.96 7.81 -12.78
N LEU A 290 22.12 7.49 -13.36
CA LEU A 290 23.28 8.38 -13.36
C LEU A 290 23.02 9.68 -14.13
N VAL A 291 22.27 9.61 -15.24
CA VAL A 291 21.84 10.82 -15.97
C VAL A 291 20.91 11.66 -15.10
N ALA A 292 19.93 11.06 -14.43
CA ALA A 292 19.04 11.75 -13.50
C ALA A 292 19.83 12.38 -12.33
N LEU A 293 20.92 11.76 -11.88
CA LEU A 293 21.82 12.25 -10.83
C LEU A 293 22.87 13.27 -11.34
N GLY A 294 22.78 13.72 -12.60
CA GLY A 294 23.67 14.72 -13.19
C GLY A 294 25.06 14.21 -13.59
N ARG A 295 25.26 12.88 -13.66
CA ARG A 295 26.55 12.25 -14.01
C ARG A 295 26.69 11.94 -15.51
N THR A 296 25.97 12.66 -16.37
CA THR A 296 25.91 12.42 -17.83
C THR A 296 27.30 12.33 -18.48
N SER A 297 28.22 13.27 -18.18
CA SER A 297 29.57 13.26 -18.75
C SER A 297 30.38 12.01 -18.38
N GLN A 298 30.19 11.50 -17.16
CA GLN A 298 30.86 10.28 -16.70
C GLN A 298 30.32 9.04 -17.44
N VAL A 299 29.00 8.97 -17.65
CA VAL A 299 28.36 7.90 -18.41
C VAL A 299 28.84 7.90 -19.85
N VAL A 300 28.81 9.06 -20.53
CA VAL A 300 29.31 9.21 -21.92
C VAL A 300 30.75 8.73 -22.03
N ALA A 301 31.64 9.17 -21.12
CA ALA A 301 33.04 8.76 -21.14
C ALA A 301 33.22 7.24 -20.92
N THR A 302 32.40 6.62 -20.10
CA THR A 302 32.43 5.17 -19.83
C THR A 302 31.98 4.40 -21.06
N ILE A 303 30.85 4.77 -21.66
CA ILE A 303 30.31 4.14 -22.88
C ILE A 303 31.24 4.32 -24.06
N ALA A 304 31.79 5.52 -24.25
CA ALA A 304 32.71 5.82 -25.37
C ALA A 304 33.96 4.93 -25.38
N LYS A 305 34.45 4.50 -24.23
CA LYS A 305 35.59 3.57 -24.11
C LYS A 305 35.23 2.16 -24.57
N LEU A 306 33.96 1.76 -24.45
CA LEU A 306 33.48 0.41 -24.75
C LEU A 306 32.89 0.27 -26.16
N LEU A 307 32.54 1.40 -26.79
CA LEU A 307 32.11 1.43 -28.18
C LEU A 307 33.34 1.45 -29.12
N PRO A 308 33.66 0.32 -29.79
CA PRO A 308 34.86 0.21 -30.60
C PRO A 308 34.82 1.13 -31.81
N THR A 309 36.00 1.43 -32.36
CA THR A 309 36.11 2.01 -33.69
C THR A 309 35.60 1.05 -34.75
N ALA A 310 35.08 1.53 -35.86
CA ALA A 310 34.22 0.89 -36.88
C ALA A 310 34.52 -0.56 -37.33
N ALA A 311 35.63 -1.16 -36.95
CA ALA A 311 36.04 -2.49 -37.38
C ALA A 311 35.69 -3.65 -36.45
N ARG A 312 35.12 -3.38 -35.25
CA ARG A 312 34.76 -4.42 -34.27
C ARG A 312 33.26 -4.39 -33.98
N VAL A 313 32.67 -5.56 -33.73
CA VAL A 313 31.27 -5.71 -33.31
C VAL A 313 31.09 -4.98 -31.96
N PRO A 314 30.15 -4.04 -31.86
CA PRO A 314 29.90 -3.35 -30.60
C PRO A 314 29.28 -4.30 -29.59
N ASN A 315 29.39 -3.94 -28.31
CA ASN A 315 28.60 -4.58 -27.28
C ASN A 315 27.14 -4.06 -27.36
N PRO A 316 26.13 -4.89 -27.69
CA PRO A 316 24.73 -4.44 -27.79
C PRO A 316 24.21 -3.81 -26.50
N ILE A 317 24.62 -4.33 -25.34
CA ILE A 317 24.23 -3.79 -24.03
C ILE A 317 24.79 -2.38 -23.83
N ALA A 318 26.03 -2.12 -24.26
CA ALA A 318 26.60 -0.77 -24.18
C ALA A 318 25.89 0.21 -25.13
N LEU A 319 25.38 -0.28 -26.27
CA LEU A 319 24.54 0.52 -27.17
C LEU A 319 23.19 0.85 -26.53
N GLU A 320 22.48 -0.15 -26.01
CA GLU A 320 21.19 0.06 -25.33
C GLU A 320 21.35 0.99 -24.11
N ALA A 321 22.39 0.78 -23.32
CA ALA A 321 22.71 1.63 -22.17
C ALA A 321 23.04 3.08 -22.54
N SER A 322 23.33 3.36 -23.82
CA SER A 322 23.57 4.74 -24.28
C SER A 322 22.30 5.52 -24.59
N ALA A 323 21.13 4.88 -24.62
CA ALA A 323 19.86 5.54 -24.95
C ALA A 323 19.52 6.77 -24.08
N PRO A 324 19.83 6.82 -22.76
CA PRO A 324 19.52 7.99 -21.94
C PRO A 324 20.51 9.14 -22.10
N VAL A 325 21.60 9.00 -22.85
CA VAL A 325 22.65 10.02 -22.96
C VAL A 325 22.77 10.62 -24.35
N PRO A 326 23.06 11.92 -24.47
CA PRO A 326 23.34 12.53 -25.77
C PRO A 326 24.62 11.95 -26.35
N LEU A 327 24.54 11.36 -27.53
CA LEU A 327 25.67 10.67 -28.18
C LEU A 327 26.70 11.64 -28.76
N GLY A 328 26.30 12.85 -29.18
CA GLY A 328 27.18 13.87 -29.74
C GLY A 328 28.09 13.33 -30.85
N ALA A 329 29.39 13.32 -30.64
CA ALA A 329 30.38 12.83 -31.61
C ALA A 329 30.29 11.31 -31.91
N LEU A 330 29.54 10.53 -31.11
CA LEU A 330 29.37 9.11 -31.34
C LEU A 330 28.23 8.79 -32.36
N VAL A 331 27.36 9.75 -32.69
CA VAL A 331 26.24 9.57 -33.62
C VAL A 331 26.68 8.94 -34.95
N PRO A 332 27.70 9.43 -35.67
CA PRO A 332 28.09 8.82 -36.96
C PRO A 332 28.49 7.35 -36.84
N ARG A 333 29.09 6.98 -35.70
CA ARG A 333 29.50 5.61 -35.39
C ARG A 333 28.28 4.71 -35.15
N VAL A 334 27.34 5.15 -34.31
CA VAL A 334 26.11 4.41 -34.01
C VAL A 334 25.26 4.26 -35.25
N VAL A 335 25.12 5.29 -36.09
CA VAL A 335 24.46 5.23 -37.38
C VAL A 335 25.10 4.18 -38.30
N GLY A 336 26.43 4.04 -38.29
CA GLY A 336 27.11 2.98 -39.06
C GLY A 336 26.65 1.57 -38.67
N TRP A 337 26.32 1.32 -37.41
CA TRP A 337 25.86 0.00 -36.95
C TRP A 337 24.41 -0.33 -37.30
N LEU A 338 23.61 0.62 -37.78
CA LEU A 338 22.31 0.32 -38.38
C LEU A 338 22.42 -0.51 -39.65
N GLY A 339 23.59 -0.53 -40.31
CA GLY A 339 23.90 -1.39 -41.43
C GLY A 339 24.59 -2.72 -41.07
N HIS A 340 24.71 -3.06 -39.78
CA HIS A 340 25.39 -4.27 -39.33
C HIS A 340 24.62 -5.54 -39.75
N GLY A 341 25.34 -6.65 -40.03
CA GLY A 341 24.70 -7.89 -40.44
C GLY A 341 23.81 -8.54 -39.36
N ASP A 342 24.17 -8.37 -38.09
CA ASP A 342 23.41 -8.89 -36.96
C ASP A 342 22.24 -7.96 -36.56
N ALA A 343 21.03 -8.49 -36.51
CA ALA A 343 19.82 -7.75 -36.16
C ALA A 343 19.86 -7.21 -34.72
N THR A 344 20.42 -7.95 -33.77
CA THR A 344 20.54 -7.52 -32.38
C THR A 344 21.38 -6.22 -32.27
N THR A 345 22.47 -6.15 -33.01
CA THR A 345 23.29 -4.93 -33.11
C THR A 345 22.53 -3.77 -33.74
N ARG A 346 21.73 -4.01 -34.79
CA ARG A 346 20.92 -2.96 -35.42
C ARG A 346 19.81 -2.47 -34.48
N MET A 347 19.15 -3.38 -33.72
CA MET A 347 18.16 -3.03 -32.72
C MET A 347 18.77 -2.13 -31.62
N ALA A 348 19.92 -2.53 -31.07
CA ALA A 348 20.61 -1.78 -30.04
C ALA A 348 21.09 -0.40 -30.56
N ALA A 349 21.47 -0.32 -31.85
CA ALA A 349 21.81 0.96 -32.48
C ALA A 349 20.58 1.88 -32.63
N CYS A 350 19.38 1.33 -32.95
CA CYS A 350 18.13 2.10 -32.91
C CYS A 350 17.86 2.63 -31.51
N ALA A 351 17.93 1.78 -30.48
CA ALA A 351 17.72 2.20 -29.09
C ALA A 351 18.70 3.30 -28.66
N ALA A 352 19.98 3.18 -29.04
CA ALA A 352 21.00 4.19 -28.77
C ALA A 352 20.72 5.55 -29.41
N LEU A 353 20.00 5.60 -30.53
CA LEU A 353 19.62 6.84 -31.23
C LEU A 353 18.33 7.47 -30.67
N ALA A 354 17.71 6.89 -29.63
CA ALA A 354 16.51 7.44 -29.02
C ALA A 354 16.78 8.86 -28.49
N GLY A 355 15.89 9.81 -28.81
CA GLY A 355 16.06 11.21 -28.39
C GLY A 355 17.08 12.03 -29.20
N GLU A 356 17.87 11.42 -30.09
CA GLU A 356 18.83 12.14 -30.92
C GLU A 356 18.12 13.02 -31.96
N THR A 357 18.54 14.27 -32.06
CA THR A 357 17.88 15.31 -32.89
C THR A 357 18.64 15.64 -34.18
N SER A 358 19.84 15.07 -34.38
CA SER A 358 20.63 15.33 -35.58
C SER A 358 19.96 14.81 -36.84
N ALA A 359 20.03 15.56 -37.93
CA ALA A 359 19.45 15.15 -39.19
C ALA A 359 20.01 13.78 -39.67
N GLN A 360 21.26 13.48 -39.36
CA GLN A 360 21.88 12.20 -39.67
C GLN A 360 21.21 11.05 -38.91
N ALA A 361 20.95 11.20 -37.59
CA ALA A 361 20.28 10.18 -36.80
C ALA A 361 18.84 9.97 -37.27
N VAL A 362 18.08 11.04 -37.49
CA VAL A 362 16.68 10.96 -37.94
C VAL A 362 16.55 10.28 -39.28
N GLN A 363 17.40 10.66 -40.27
CA GLN A 363 17.41 10.00 -41.59
C GLN A 363 17.80 8.52 -41.50
N ALA A 364 18.75 8.19 -40.62
CA ALA A 364 19.18 6.82 -40.41
C ALA A 364 18.08 5.97 -39.77
N LEU A 365 17.41 6.47 -38.74
CA LEU A 365 16.22 5.85 -38.14
C LEU A 365 15.14 5.66 -39.22
N GLY A 366 14.85 6.70 -40.03
CA GLY A 366 13.89 6.63 -41.09
C GLY A 366 14.20 5.58 -42.19
N LYS A 367 15.47 5.25 -42.45
CA LYS A 367 15.86 4.13 -43.31
C LYS A 367 15.64 2.79 -42.59
N ALA A 368 15.96 2.70 -41.31
CA ALA A 368 15.84 1.47 -40.54
C ALA A 368 14.38 1.10 -40.19
N LEU A 369 13.41 2.02 -40.35
CA LEU A 369 11.98 1.67 -40.35
C LEU A 369 11.55 0.72 -41.49
N ASP A 370 12.38 0.57 -42.52
CA ASP A 370 12.18 -0.37 -43.62
C ASP A 370 13.07 -1.63 -43.47
N ASP A 371 13.66 -1.88 -42.32
CA ASP A 371 14.54 -3.04 -42.09
C ASP A 371 13.81 -4.37 -42.36
N PRO A 372 14.48 -5.36 -42.99
CA PRO A 372 13.84 -6.66 -43.19
C PRO A 372 13.45 -7.38 -41.90
N ASP A 373 14.18 -7.13 -40.79
CA ASP A 373 13.87 -7.70 -39.50
C ASP A 373 12.82 -6.84 -38.74
N ALA A 374 11.74 -7.50 -38.33
CA ALA A 374 10.63 -6.85 -37.63
C ALA A 374 11.04 -6.23 -36.28
N SER A 375 11.93 -6.88 -35.55
CA SER A 375 12.38 -6.41 -34.24
C SER A 375 13.22 -5.13 -34.40
N VAL A 376 13.98 -4.99 -35.48
CA VAL A 376 14.70 -3.75 -35.80
C VAL A 376 13.72 -2.63 -36.12
N ARG A 377 12.70 -2.88 -36.96
CA ARG A 377 11.67 -1.87 -37.24
C ARG A 377 10.96 -1.41 -35.96
N ALA A 378 10.59 -2.36 -35.08
CA ALA A 378 9.96 -2.07 -33.80
C ALA A 378 10.86 -1.23 -32.91
N SER A 379 12.14 -1.59 -32.78
CA SER A 379 13.12 -0.83 -31.96
C SER A 379 13.35 0.59 -32.49
N CYS A 380 13.45 0.75 -33.82
CA CYS A 380 13.60 2.08 -34.43
C CYS A 380 12.33 2.93 -34.27
N ALA A 381 11.14 2.35 -34.36
CA ALA A 381 9.90 3.07 -34.09
C ALA A 381 9.82 3.52 -32.61
N ALA A 382 10.21 2.66 -31.67
CA ALA A 382 10.31 3.02 -30.25
C ALA A 382 11.30 4.18 -30.00
N ALA A 383 12.47 4.16 -30.65
CA ALA A 383 13.46 5.23 -30.58
C ALA A 383 12.91 6.57 -31.07
N THR A 384 12.06 6.56 -32.11
CA THR A 384 11.42 7.78 -32.62
C THR A 384 10.39 8.34 -31.64
N ALA A 385 9.68 7.51 -30.87
CA ALA A 385 8.74 7.98 -29.84
C ALA A 385 9.41 8.77 -28.70
N ALA A 386 10.72 8.55 -28.46
CA ALA A 386 11.50 9.32 -27.51
C ALA A 386 12.11 10.61 -28.10
N THR A 387 11.98 10.82 -29.42
CA THR A 387 12.60 11.95 -30.14
C THR A 387 11.59 13.12 -30.28
N PRO A 388 12.02 14.39 -30.12
CA PRO A 388 11.12 15.52 -30.26
C PRO A 388 10.37 15.55 -31.58
N ALA A 389 9.06 15.65 -31.55
CA ALA A 389 8.16 15.53 -32.71
C ALA A 389 8.56 16.39 -33.92
N LYS A 390 8.98 17.64 -33.69
CA LYS A 390 9.41 18.57 -34.75
C LYS A 390 10.59 18.07 -35.58
N THR A 391 11.43 17.21 -35.02
CA THR A 391 12.59 16.63 -35.74
C THR A 391 12.20 15.41 -36.57
N LEU A 392 11.08 14.78 -36.28
CA LEU A 392 10.58 13.57 -36.96
C LEU A 392 9.77 13.86 -38.23
N VAL A 393 9.40 15.13 -38.50
CA VAL A 393 8.62 15.49 -39.69
C VAL A 393 9.14 14.88 -40.98
N PRO A 394 10.48 14.82 -41.24
CA PRO A 394 11.00 14.20 -42.46
C PRO A 394 10.70 12.71 -42.64
N ILE A 395 10.40 11.99 -41.58
CA ILE A 395 10.13 10.55 -41.57
C ILE A 395 8.68 10.21 -41.17
N ALA A 396 7.82 11.19 -40.95
CA ALA A 396 6.46 11.02 -40.47
C ALA A 396 5.65 10.07 -41.38
N ALA A 397 5.74 10.20 -42.71
CA ALA A 397 5.04 9.34 -43.64
C ALA A 397 5.41 7.84 -43.49
N LYS A 398 6.65 7.53 -43.15
CA LYS A 398 7.09 6.15 -42.86
C LYS A 398 6.50 5.61 -41.55
N LEU A 399 6.45 6.45 -40.52
CA LEU A 399 5.81 6.08 -39.26
C LEU A 399 4.31 5.83 -39.47
N VAL A 400 3.62 6.65 -40.27
CA VAL A 400 2.23 6.43 -40.63
C VAL A 400 2.05 5.10 -41.38
N ALA A 401 2.95 4.77 -42.33
CA ALA A 401 2.90 3.49 -43.03
C ALA A 401 3.13 2.29 -42.10
N LEU A 402 4.03 2.45 -41.11
CA LEU A 402 4.41 1.39 -40.15
C LEU A 402 3.26 1.00 -39.20
N GLN A 403 2.23 1.83 -39.02
CA GLN A 403 1.02 1.47 -38.29
C GLN A 403 0.28 0.26 -38.88
N ARG A 404 0.62 -0.15 -40.12
CA ARG A 404 0.06 -1.31 -40.82
C ARG A 404 1.06 -2.44 -40.95
N ASP A 405 2.16 -2.42 -40.20
CA ASP A 405 3.17 -3.48 -40.24
C ASP A 405 2.55 -4.84 -39.85
N ARG A 406 3.15 -5.90 -40.34
CA ARG A 406 2.74 -7.27 -39.97
C ARG A 406 3.09 -7.59 -38.51
N ASP A 407 4.16 -7.00 -38.02
CA ASP A 407 4.62 -7.16 -36.64
C ASP A 407 3.84 -6.24 -35.67
N GLY A 408 3.36 -6.81 -34.55
CA GLY A 408 2.57 -6.09 -33.56
C GLY A 408 3.36 -5.02 -32.85
N ALA A 409 4.60 -5.31 -32.44
CA ALA A 409 5.43 -4.36 -31.73
C ALA A 409 5.82 -3.14 -32.59
N ALA A 410 6.07 -3.39 -33.90
CA ALA A 410 6.31 -2.30 -34.85
C ALA A 410 5.06 -1.41 -35.01
N ARG A 411 3.85 -2.00 -35.10
CA ARG A 411 2.61 -1.22 -35.15
C ARG A 411 2.39 -0.43 -33.87
N ALA A 412 2.58 -1.06 -32.69
CA ALA A 412 2.39 -0.43 -31.38
C ALA A 412 3.28 0.80 -31.21
N ASN A 413 4.57 0.67 -31.48
CA ASN A 413 5.54 1.76 -31.37
C ASN A 413 5.28 2.87 -32.41
N ALA A 414 4.83 2.50 -33.61
CA ALA A 414 4.45 3.46 -34.64
C ALA A 414 3.23 4.30 -34.24
N LEU A 415 2.22 3.71 -33.60
CA LEU A 415 1.05 4.45 -33.08
C LEU A 415 1.47 5.54 -32.09
N VAL A 416 2.35 5.23 -31.13
CA VAL A 416 2.86 6.19 -30.16
C VAL A 416 3.64 7.32 -30.86
N ALA A 417 4.53 6.98 -31.79
CA ALA A 417 5.31 7.96 -32.53
C ALA A 417 4.43 8.87 -33.41
N VAL A 418 3.42 8.31 -34.11
CA VAL A 418 2.48 9.08 -34.93
C VAL A 418 1.61 10.01 -34.07
N ALA A 419 1.17 9.57 -32.91
CA ALA A 419 0.43 10.44 -31.98
C ALA A 419 1.19 11.73 -31.63
N LEU A 420 2.52 11.66 -31.61
CA LEU A 420 3.38 12.81 -31.29
C LEU A 420 3.69 13.69 -32.52
N VAL A 421 3.88 13.07 -33.72
CA VAL A 421 4.41 13.77 -34.89
C VAL A 421 3.35 14.15 -35.91
N ASP A 422 2.31 13.33 -36.07
CA ASP A 422 1.27 13.49 -37.08
C ASP A 422 -0.10 12.96 -36.58
N PRO A 423 -0.64 13.53 -35.48
CA PRO A 423 -1.86 13.04 -34.84
C PRO A 423 -3.06 12.84 -35.77
N PRO A 424 -3.30 13.70 -36.80
CA PRO A 424 -4.43 13.51 -37.73
C PRO A 424 -4.39 12.18 -38.50
N HIS A 425 -3.21 11.55 -38.62
CA HIS A 425 -3.03 10.28 -39.32
C HIS A 425 -2.88 9.10 -38.35
N LEU A 426 -3.27 9.25 -37.07
CA LEU A 426 -3.29 8.14 -36.12
C LEU A 426 -4.35 7.11 -36.55
N ALA A 427 -3.92 5.88 -36.85
CA ALA A 427 -4.81 4.80 -37.22
C ALA A 427 -5.62 4.28 -36.03
N ALA A 428 -6.92 3.99 -36.26
CA ALA A 428 -7.72 3.29 -35.26
C ALA A 428 -7.21 1.85 -35.05
N ALA A 429 -6.97 1.46 -33.82
CA ALA A 429 -6.40 0.16 -33.47
C ALA A 429 -7.00 -0.45 -32.20
N ALA A 430 -8.23 -0.04 -31.84
CA ALA A 430 -8.92 -0.57 -30.66
C ALA A 430 -9.23 -2.08 -30.78
N ASP A 431 -9.43 -2.57 -31.98
CA ASP A 431 -9.79 -3.98 -32.29
C ASP A 431 -8.59 -4.79 -32.82
N ASP A 432 -7.35 -4.28 -32.68
CA ASP A 432 -6.18 -5.05 -33.12
C ASP A 432 -6.09 -6.38 -32.34
N PRO A 433 -5.79 -7.50 -33.00
CA PRO A 433 -5.71 -8.79 -32.32
C PRO A 433 -4.63 -8.85 -31.24
N ARG A 434 -3.62 -8.00 -31.34
CA ARG A 434 -2.51 -7.93 -30.37
C ARG A 434 -2.81 -6.95 -29.25
N PRO A 435 -2.75 -7.38 -27.97
CA PRO A 435 -3.04 -6.50 -26.85
C PRO A 435 -2.05 -5.33 -26.73
N GLU A 436 -0.77 -5.54 -27.04
CA GLU A 436 0.23 -4.47 -27.05
C GLU A 436 -0.10 -3.34 -28.01
N VAL A 437 -0.78 -3.65 -29.14
CA VAL A 437 -1.20 -2.63 -30.12
C VAL A 437 -2.43 -1.87 -29.61
N ARG A 438 -3.40 -2.57 -29.00
CA ARG A 438 -4.56 -1.92 -28.38
C ARG A 438 -4.15 -1.00 -27.23
N ALA A 439 -3.20 -1.45 -26.39
CA ALA A 439 -2.65 -0.65 -25.29
C ALA A 439 -1.92 0.59 -25.82
N ALA A 440 -1.08 0.42 -26.84
CA ALA A 440 -0.37 1.53 -27.49
C ALA A 440 -1.32 2.55 -28.13
N TYR A 441 -2.42 2.09 -28.71
CA TYR A 441 -3.45 2.99 -29.26
C TYR A 441 -4.09 3.85 -28.18
N LEU A 442 -4.48 3.26 -27.05
CA LEU A 442 -5.02 4.00 -25.91
C LEU A 442 -3.99 5.00 -25.36
N HIS A 443 -2.73 4.58 -25.23
CA HIS A 443 -1.64 5.48 -24.83
C HIS A 443 -1.44 6.63 -25.84
N ALA A 444 -1.52 6.36 -27.12
CA ALA A 444 -1.44 7.35 -28.19
C ALA A 444 -2.60 8.38 -28.10
N LEU A 445 -3.82 7.92 -27.77
CA LEU A 445 -4.96 8.81 -27.52
C LEU A 445 -4.71 9.73 -26.31
N ALA A 446 -4.11 9.20 -25.23
CA ALA A 446 -3.76 9.98 -24.06
C ALA A 446 -2.72 11.08 -24.37
N LEU A 447 -1.70 10.74 -25.16
CA LEU A 447 -0.64 11.70 -25.57
C LEU A 447 -1.19 12.83 -26.46
N HIS A 448 -2.17 12.53 -27.30
CA HIS A 448 -2.78 13.52 -28.18
C HIS A 448 -3.73 14.49 -27.45
N GLY A 449 -4.04 14.23 -26.19
CA GLY A 449 -4.97 15.07 -25.41
C GLY A 449 -6.41 15.05 -25.94
N ASN A 450 -6.79 14.00 -26.68
CA ASN A 450 -8.13 13.83 -27.23
C ASN A 450 -9.10 13.39 -26.12
N THR A 451 -9.33 14.31 -25.16
CA THR A 451 -10.23 14.11 -24.02
C THR A 451 -11.70 14.04 -24.43
N GLU A 452 -12.06 14.52 -25.62
CA GLU A 452 -13.42 14.38 -26.16
C GLU A 452 -13.82 12.91 -26.36
N ASN A 453 -12.84 12.02 -26.53
CA ASN A 453 -13.04 10.57 -26.59
C ASN A 453 -12.72 9.85 -25.27
N ALA A 454 -12.40 10.56 -24.18
CA ALA A 454 -12.08 9.94 -22.90
C ALA A 454 -13.23 9.07 -22.34
N ASP A 455 -14.50 9.48 -22.57
CA ASP A 455 -15.68 8.65 -22.28
C ASP A 455 -16.11 7.78 -23.48
N GLY A 456 -15.28 7.72 -24.51
CA GLY A 456 -15.56 7.05 -25.76
C GLY A 456 -15.65 5.52 -25.63
N ALA A 457 -16.22 4.90 -26.65
CA ALA A 457 -16.39 3.44 -26.74
C ALA A 457 -15.06 2.70 -26.56
N ASN A 458 -13.95 3.25 -27.08
CA ASN A 458 -12.63 2.63 -27.03
C ASN A 458 -12.08 2.55 -25.60
N VAL A 459 -12.26 3.61 -24.77
CA VAL A 459 -11.83 3.59 -23.37
C VAL A 459 -12.66 2.59 -22.57
N ARG A 460 -13.99 2.61 -22.75
CA ARG A 460 -14.86 1.63 -22.07
C ARG A 460 -14.55 0.19 -22.47
N ALA A 461 -14.25 -0.06 -23.72
CA ALA A 461 -13.80 -1.37 -24.20
C ALA A 461 -12.46 -1.76 -23.58
N GLY A 462 -11.49 -0.85 -23.56
CA GLY A 462 -10.18 -1.04 -22.97
C GLY A 462 -10.22 -1.34 -21.47
N LEU A 463 -11.11 -0.69 -20.70
CA LEU A 463 -11.29 -0.98 -19.27
C LEU A 463 -11.84 -2.39 -18.97
N ARG A 464 -12.39 -3.07 -20.00
CA ARG A 464 -12.93 -4.43 -19.91
C ARG A 464 -12.11 -5.44 -20.71
N ASP A 465 -10.97 -5.03 -21.25
CA ASP A 465 -10.11 -5.91 -22.05
C ASP A 465 -9.58 -7.08 -21.21
N THR A 466 -9.41 -8.22 -21.85
CA THR A 466 -8.84 -9.41 -21.20
C THR A 466 -7.39 -9.23 -20.79
N ALA A 467 -6.62 -8.39 -21.50
CA ALA A 467 -5.23 -8.12 -21.22
C ALA A 467 -5.07 -6.96 -20.22
N ALA A 468 -4.30 -7.18 -19.17
CA ALA A 468 -4.07 -6.20 -18.10
C ALA A 468 -3.41 -4.93 -18.63
N GLU A 469 -2.49 -5.03 -19.58
CA GLU A 469 -1.80 -3.90 -20.20
C GLU A 469 -2.76 -2.94 -20.94
N VAL A 470 -3.82 -3.48 -21.55
CA VAL A 470 -4.85 -2.66 -22.20
C VAL A 470 -5.71 -1.95 -21.16
N ARG A 471 -6.10 -2.66 -20.08
CA ARG A 471 -6.83 -2.04 -18.97
C ARG A 471 -6.00 -0.93 -18.30
N LEU A 472 -4.70 -1.15 -18.11
CA LEU A 472 -3.78 -0.13 -17.59
C LEU A 472 -3.74 1.14 -18.45
N ALA A 473 -3.62 0.97 -19.77
CA ALA A 473 -3.62 2.10 -20.69
C ALA A 473 -4.95 2.85 -20.69
N ALA A 474 -6.07 2.13 -20.60
CA ALA A 474 -7.41 2.72 -20.54
C ALA A 474 -7.67 3.51 -19.25
N ILE A 475 -7.13 3.07 -18.11
CA ILE A 475 -7.28 3.75 -16.82
C ILE A 475 -6.78 5.20 -16.87
N ALA A 476 -5.70 5.47 -17.58
CA ALA A 476 -5.16 6.83 -17.72
C ALA A 476 -6.15 7.81 -18.37
N LEU A 477 -7.09 7.29 -19.16
CA LEU A 477 -8.13 8.05 -19.87
C LEU A 477 -9.51 7.94 -19.20
N ALA A 478 -9.65 7.10 -18.16
CA ALA A 478 -10.94 6.83 -17.54
C ALA A 478 -11.42 8.00 -16.68
N SER A 479 -12.69 8.36 -16.83
CA SER A 479 -13.40 9.37 -16.03
C SER A 479 -14.53 8.77 -15.17
N ASP A 480 -14.90 7.50 -15.40
CA ASP A 480 -15.96 6.83 -14.65
C ASP A 480 -15.45 6.26 -13.31
N ASP A 481 -15.74 6.98 -12.24
CA ASP A 481 -15.39 6.60 -10.87
C ASP A 481 -15.96 5.25 -10.43
N ALA A 482 -17.14 4.85 -10.95
CA ALA A 482 -17.74 3.55 -10.57
C ALA A 482 -16.91 2.39 -11.13
N THR A 483 -16.51 2.47 -12.40
CA THR A 483 -15.63 1.47 -13.02
C THR A 483 -14.25 1.49 -12.36
N LEU A 484 -13.68 2.67 -12.06
CA LEU A 484 -12.40 2.76 -11.35
C LEU A 484 -12.46 2.11 -9.96
N ARG A 485 -13.54 2.30 -9.18
CA ARG A 485 -13.74 1.61 -7.88
C ARG A 485 -13.81 0.09 -8.05
N GLN A 486 -14.52 -0.38 -9.07
CA GLN A 486 -14.61 -1.82 -9.35
C GLN A 486 -13.24 -2.41 -9.68
N LEU A 487 -12.48 -1.79 -10.59
CA LEU A 487 -11.13 -2.24 -10.93
C LEU A 487 -10.19 -2.18 -9.74
N ALA A 488 -10.22 -1.09 -8.96
CA ALA A 488 -9.38 -0.94 -7.77
C ALA A 488 -9.65 -2.01 -6.70
N ALA A 489 -10.89 -2.49 -6.60
CA ALA A 489 -11.29 -3.49 -5.61
C ALA A 489 -11.07 -4.93 -6.05
N ALA A 490 -11.30 -5.26 -7.32
CA ALA A 490 -11.54 -6.63 -7.75
C ALA A 490 -10.81 -7.06 -9.04
N ASP A 491 -10.00 -6.20 -9.68
CA ASP A 491 -9.22 -6.65 -10.85
C ASP A 491 -8.26 -7.77 -10.47
N ASP A 492 -8.07 -8.74 -11.32
CA ASP A 492 -7.14 -9.86 -11.11
C ASP A 492 -5.67 -9.40 -11.08
N ALA A 493 -5.31 -8.39 -11.89
CA ALA A 493 -3.97 -7.86 -11.97
C ALA A 493 -3.70 -6.78 -10.88
N PRO A 494 -2.71 -6.98 -10.00
CA PRO A 494 -2.43 -6.03 -8.90
C PRO A 494 -1.99 -4.65 -9.39
N GLU A 495 -1.31 -4.56 -10.54
CA GLU A 495 -0.93 -3.31 -11.19
C GLU A 495 -2.15 -2.51 -11.66
N VAL A 496 -3.17 -3.19 -12.21
CA VAL A 496 -4.44 -2.57 -12.61
C VAL A 496 -5.19 -2.03 -11.39
N ARG A 497 -5.29 -2.82 -10.30
CA ARG A 497 -5.88 -2.36 -9.03
C ARG A 497 -5.18 -1.09 -8.52
N THR A 498 -3.84 -1.06 -8.61
CA THR A 498 -3.04 0.07 -8.15
C THR A 498 -3.29 1.31 -9.00
N ALA A 499 -3.23 1.18 -10.32
CA ALA A 499 -3.46 2.27 -11.26
C ALA A 499 -4.88 2.85 -11.12
N ALA A 500 -5.89 1.99 -11.02
CA ALA A 500 -7.28 2.39 -10.83
C ALA A 500 -7.48 3.15 -9.52
N LEU A 501 -6.85 2.71 -8.42
CA LEU A 501 -6.92 3.42 -7.15
C LEU A 501 -6.24 4.81 -7.23
N VAL A 502 -5.05 4.89 -7.85
CA VAL A 502 -4.35 6.18 -8.07
C VAL A 502 -5.23 7.13 -8.88
N GLN A 503 -5.81 6.66 -9.98
CA GLN A 503 -6.67 7.48 -10.85
C GLN A 503 -7.94 7.91 -10.12
N LEU A 504 -8.57 7.02 -9.36
CA LEU A 504 -9.75 7.33 -8.56
C LEU A 504 -9.46 8.43 -7.52
N VAL A 505 -8.32 8.33 -6.81
CA VAL A 505 -7.93 9.37 -5.83
C VAL A 505 -7.65 10.71 -6.50
N ARG A 506 -7.06 10.72 -7.71
CA ARG A 506 -6.85 11.94 -8.49
C ARG A 506 -8.17 12.61 -8.90
N HIS A 507 -9.15 11.82 -9.33
CA HIS A 507 -10.47 12.32 -9.75
C HIS A 507 -11.30 12.84 -8.58
N THR A 508 -11.43 12.01 -7.53
CA THR A 508 -12.28 12.32 -6.37
C THR A 508 -11.64 13.38 -5.47
N GLY A 509 -10.32 13.48 -5.54
CA GLY A 509 -9.52 14.34 -4.67
C GLY A 509 -9.05 13.60 -3.40
N ARG A 510 -7.79 13.83 -3.05
CA ARG A 510 -7.13 13.18 -1.92
C ARG A 510 -7.89 13.39 -0.60
N ALA A 511 -8.35 14.63 -0.33
CA ALA A 511 -9.06 14.97 0.90
C ALA A 511 -10.33 14.12 1.09
N ALA A 512 -11.14 13.98 0.04
CA ALA A 512 -12.38 13.21 0.07
C ALA A 512 -12.15 11.71 0.28
N MET A 513 -11.04 11.18 -0.20
CA MET A 513 -10.70 9.75 -0.11
C MET A 513 -9.90 9.39 1.15
N THR A 514 -9.36 10.38 1.88
CA THR A 514 -8.41 10.13 2.99
C THR A 514 -8.98 9.20 4.05
N ALA A 515 -10.21 9.41 4.51
CA ALA A 515 -10.80 8.58 5.56
C ALA A 515 -10.92 7.11 5.12
N SER A 516 -11.52 6.85 3.96
CA SER A 516 -11.69 5.49 3.45
C SER A 516 -10.36 4.79 3.15
N LEU A 517 -9.33 5.52 2.69
CA LEU A 517 -8.00 4.98 2.47
C LEU A 517 -7.30 4.61 3.79
N LEU A 518 -7.44 5.43 4.83
CA LEU A 518 -6.86 5.14 6.15
C LEU A 518 -7.55 3.96 6.83
N ASP A 519 -8.86 3.82 6.68
CA ASP A 519 -9.60 2.65 7.17
C ASP A 519 -9.18 1.36 6.45
N ALA A 520 -9.10 1.40 5.13
CA ALA A 520 -8.60 0.28 4.34
C ALA A 520 -7.14 -0.07 4.67
N PHE A 521 -6.30 0.94 4.89
CA PHE A 521 -4.91 0.76 5.31
C PHE A 521 -4.81 0.10 6.69
N ALA A 522 -5.63 0.54 7.65
CA ALA A 522 -5.65 -0.02 8.99
C ALA A 522 -6.14 -1.48 9.03
N ALA A 523 -7.04 -1.87 8.11
CA ALA A 523 -7.54 -3.22 7.95
C ALA A 523 -6.56 -4.15 7.20
N ALA A 524 -5.67 -3.60 6.39
CA ALA A 524 -4.72 -4.38 5.58
C ALA A 524 -3.60 -4.98 6.44
N ARG A 525 -3.14 -6.17 6.04
CA ARG A 525 -2.03 -6.87 6.74
C ARG A 525 -0.74 -6.05 6.70
N PRO A 526 0.08 -6.12 7.76
CA PRO A 526 1.44 -5.55 7.75
C PRO A 526 2.27 -6.04 6.57
N ALA A 527 3.18 -5.20 6.07
CA ALA A 527 4.09 -5.49 4.96
C ALA A 527 3.40 -6.13 3.72
N SER A 528 2.17 -5.74 3.42
CA SER A 528 1.38 -6.30 2.31
C SER A 528 1.35 -5.39 1.09
N ALA A 529 1.08 -5.99 -0.07
CA ALA A 529 0.85 -5.27 -1.31
C ALA A 529 -0.30 -4.25 -1.20
N ASP A 530 -1.33 -4.53 -0.39
CA ASP A 530 -2.45 -3.60 -0.19
C ASP A 530 -2.01 -2.33 0.53
N ARG A 531 -1.19 -2.42 1.58
CA ARG A 531 -0.61 -1.23 2.24
C ARG A 531 0.25 -0.41 1.29
N VAL A 532 1.09 -1.08 0.50
CA VAL A 532 1.92 -0.41 -0.53
C VAL A 532 1.05 0.30 -1.56
N ARG A 533 -0.01 -0.36 -2.05
CA ARG A 533 -0.95 0.20 -3.03
C ARG A 533 -1.65 1.46 -2.49
N ILE A 534 -2.15 1.41 -1.25
CA ILE A 534 -2.81 2.55 -0.61
C ILE A 534 -1.83 3.69 -0.39
N ALA A 535 -0.63 3.39 0.11
CA ALA A 535 0.42 4.39 0.31
C ALA A 535 0.81 5.07 -1.01
N ARG A 536 1.02 4.29 -2.08
CA ARG A 536 1.29 4.80 -3.43
C ARG A 536 0.18 5.72 -3.92
N ALA A 537 -1.09 5.27 -3.81
CA ALA A 537 -2.23 6.04 -4.29
C ALA A 537 -2.36 7.38 -3.56
N TRP A 538 -2.20 7.38 -2.25
CA TRP A 538 -2.29 8.59 -1.45
C TRP A 538 -1.13 9.57 -1.72
N LEU A 539 0.09 9.06 -1.86
CA LEU A 539 1.29 9.87 -2.10
C LEU A 539 1.33 10.45 -3.53
N LEU A 540 0.86 9.72 -4.55
CA LEU A 540 0.84 10.18 -5.94
C LEU A 540 -0.31 11.13 -6.29
N ALA A 541 -1.30 11.26 -5.43
CA ALA A 541 -2.45 12.16 -5.62
C ALA A 541 -2.22 13.56 -5.02
N ARG A 542 -0.97 14.01 -4.93
CA ARG A 542 -0.58 15.36 -4.47
C ARG A 542 -1.04 16.46 -5.41
#